data_8fb16a85b5a3b6f7f2da29799efa46bc
#
_entry.id   8fb16a85b5a3b6f7f2da29799efa46bc
#
_cell.length_a   1.000
_cell.length_b   1.000
_cell.length_c   1.000
_cell.angle_alpha   90.00
_cell.angle_beta   90.00
_cell.angle_gamma   90.00
#
_symmetry.space_group_name_H-M   'P 1'
#
loop_
_entity.id
_entity.type
_entity.pdbx_description
1 polymer ?
#
loop_
_entity_poly.entity_id
_entity_poly.type
_entity_poly.pdbx_seq_one_letter_code
_entity_poly.pdbx_strand_id
1 'polypeptide(L)'
;VGCADNRGADVYANRISIYYGAAFLSVGFWERAYAGEIFYHIPDRGMPCYACALGEGTELSARVQANHHVYSNQENIEGVRFEPGISVDINFITCIGVKLCLDILNMTEPGYRPRLLNDLKQYTLVCNTSDPEIGGEMVEIFSYPLQVTTSLKVGFHSEKCPGQCRYEIEDH
;
A
#
# COMPACT_ATOMS: atom_id res chain seq x y z
N VAL A 1 1.94 -0.79 -11.25
CA VAL A 1 1.94 0.07 -10.05
C VAL A 1 0.52 0.53 -9.78
N GLY A 2 0.04 0.31 -8.56
CA GLY A 2 -1.25 0.82 -8.06
C GLY A 2 -1.06 2.25 -7.56
N CYS A 3 -1.76 3.19 -8.17
CA CYS A 3 -1.79 4.60 -7.80
C CYS A 3 -3.24 5.09 -7.80
N ALA A 4 -4.18 4.20 -7.54
CA ALA A 4 -5.59 4.55 -7.47
C ALA A 4 -5.90 5.10 -6.07
N ASP A 5 -6.69 6.15 -6.03
CA ASP A 5 -7.25 6.69 -4.78
C ASP A 5 -8.41 5.80 -4.28
N ASN A 6 -8.28 4.51 -4.48
CA ASN A 6 -9.28 3.50 -4.16
C ASN A 6 -8.61 2.14 -3.91
N ARG A 7 -8.63 1.70 -2.66
CA ARG A 7 -8.04 0.41 -2.27
C ARG A 7 -8.69 -0.80 -2.95
N GLY A 8 -9.96 -0.72 -3.31
CA GLY A 8 -10.61 -1.77 -4.09
C GLY A 8 -9.96 -1.94 -5.46
N ALA A 9 -9.57 -0.85 -6.10
CA ALA A 9 -8.84 -0.88 -7.37
C ALA A 9 -7.45 -1.51 -7.21
N ASP A 10 -6.75 -1.23 -6.10
CA ASP A 10 -5.44 -1.83 -5.82
C ASP A 10 -5.53 -3.33 -5.52
N VAL A 11 -6.56 -3.77 -4.78
CA VAL A 11 -6.84 -5.21 -4.59
C VAL A 11 -7.05 -5.90 -5.93
N TYR A 12 -7.86 -5.30 -6.80
CA TYR A 12 -8.12 -5.83 -8.13
C TYR A 12 -6.87 -5.85 -9.01
N ALA A 13 -6.09 -4.77 -9.01
CA ALA A 13 -4.84 -4.68 -9.75
C ALA A 13 -3.81 -5.71 -9.27
N ASN A 14 -3.71 -5.94 -7.96
CA ASN A 14 -2.84 -6.99 -7.42
C ASN A 14 -3.31 -8.39 -7.83
N ARG A 15 -4.61 -8.66 -7.84
CA ARG A 15 -5.15 -9.93 -8.34
C ARG A 15 -4.79 -10.16 -9.81
N ILE A 16 -4.92 -9.14 -10.65
CA ILE A 16 -4.50 -9.21 -12.07
C ILE A 16 -2.99 -9.47 -12.16
N SER A 17 -2.18 -8.78 -11.36
CA SER A 17 -0.74 -8.97 -11.37
C SER A 17 -0.33 -10.41 -11.01
N ILE A 18 -1.00 -11.01 -10.03
CA ILE A 18 -0.79 -12.41 -9.64
C ILE A 18 -1.13 -13.34 -10.82
N TYR A 19 -2.28 -13.14 -11.44
CA TYR A 19 -2.72 -13.95 -12.59
C TYR A 19 -1.72 -13.94 -13.75
N TYR A 20 -1.11 -12.78 -14.01
CA TYR A 20 -0.13 -12.63 -15.09
C TYR A 20 1.34 -12.84 -14.64
N GLY A 21 1.58 -13.26 -13.41
CA GLY A 21 2.94 -13.44 -12.90
C GLY A 21 3.74 -12.13 -12.84
N ALA A 22 3.09 -10.98 -12.72
CA ALA A 22 3.73 -9.68 -12.68
C ALA A 22 3.90 -9.16 -11.25
N ALA A 23 4.99 -8.46 -10.97
CA ALA A 23 5.17 -7.78 -9.70
C ALA A 23 4.15 -6.64 -9.54
N PHE A 24 3.70 -6.43 -8.31
CA PHE A 24 2.78 -5.36 -7.94
C PHE A 24 3.41 -4.45 -6.89
N LEU A 25 3.21 -3.15 -7.04
CA LEU A 25 3.59 -2.12 -6.08
C LEU A 25 2.42 -1.16 -5.91
N SER A 26 2.01 -0.90 -4.68
CA SER A 26 1.05 0.15 -4.32
C SER A 26 1.72 1.17 -3.42
N VAL A 27 1.40 2.44 -3.65
CA VAL A 27 1.82 3.58 -2.82
C VAL A 27 0.57 4.36 -2.47
N GLY A 28 0.17 4.29 -1.22
CA GLY A 28 -1.00 4.96 -0.68
C GLY A 28 -0.62 6.12 0.24
N PHE A 29 -1.46 7.13 0.27
CA PHE A 29 -1.32 8.29 1.15
C PHE A 29 -2.47 8.32 2.13
N TRP A 30 -2.18 8.73 3.36
CA TRP A 30 -3.18 9.03 4.36
C TRP A 30 -3.57 10.49 4.28
N GLU A 31 -4.52 10.90 5.09
CA GLU A 31 -4.99 12.28 5.13
C GLU A 31 -3.83 13.26 5.19
N ARG A 32 -3.90 14.32 4.37
CA ARG A 32 -2.87 15.37 4.20
C ARG A 32 -1.49 14.88 3.76
N ALA A 33 -1.33 13.59 3.44
CA ALA A 33 -0.07 12.95 3.08
C ALA A 33 1.05 13.04 4.16
N TYR A 34 0.71 13.25 5.43
CA TYR A 34 1.69 13.22 6.52
C TYR A 34 2.21 11.83 6.81
N ALA A 35 1.45 10.83 6.43
CA ALA A 35 1.87 9.44 6.43
C ALA A 35 1.36 8.74 5.18
N GLY A 36 1.90 7.57 4.92
CA GLY A 36 1.46 6.72 3.84
C GLY A 36 1.96 5.30 3.99
N GLU A 37 1.61 4.49 3.03
CA GLU A 37 1.91 3.08 3.01
C GLU A 37 2.48 2.65 1.67
N ILE A 38 3.39 1.70 1.72
CA ILE A 38 3.99 1.08 0.55
C ILE A 38 3.80 -0.43 0.70
N PHE A 39 3.14 -1.04 -0.26
CA PHE A 39 2.98 -2.49 -0.33
C PHE A 39 3.53 -3.00 -1.64
N TYR A 40 4.21 -4.15 -1.61
CA TYR A 40 4.63 -4.82 -2.83
C TYR A 40 4.38 -6.33 -2.76
N HIS A 41 4.18 -6.92 -3.93
CA HIS A 41 4.08 -8.36 -4.13
C HIS A 41 4.95 -8.76 -5.32
N ILE A 42 5.81 -9.74 -5.12
CA ILE A 42 6.65 -10.31 -6.17
C ILE A 42 6.21 -11.76 -6.35
N PRO A 43 5.82 -12.17 -7.57
CA PRO A 43 5.46 -13.55 -7.87
C PRO A 43 6.57 -14.52 -7.49
N ASP A 44 6.21 -15.76 -7.23
CA ASP A 44 7.11 -16.88 -6.93
C ASP A 44 7.96 -16.72 -5.65
N ARG A 45 7.73 -15.66 -4.86
CA ARG A 45 8.38 -15.49 -3.54
C ARG A 45 7.55 -15.97 -2.36
N GLY A 46 6.40 -16.59 -2.61
CA GLY A 46 5.51 -17.08 -1.54
C GLY A 46 4.99 -15.96 -0.64
N MET A 47 4.76 -14.78 -1.20
CA MET A 47 4.33 -13.59 -0.47
C MET A 47 2.80 -13.51 -0.41
N PRO A 48 2.22 -13.08 0.75
CA PRO A 48 0.80 -12.74 0.82
C PRO A 48 0.43 -11.64 -0.18
N CYS A 49 -0.81 -11.65 -0.68
CA CYS A 49 -1.30 -10.60 -1.57
C CYS A 49 -1.80 -9.36 -0.80
N TYR A 50 -2.17 -8.30 -1.53
CA TYR A 50 -2.65 -7.06 -0.93
C TYR A 50 -3.97 -7.25 -0.14
N ALA A 51 -4.86 -8.13 -0.61
CA ALA A 51 -6.06 -8.48 0.15
C ALA A 51 -5.74 -9.15 1.49
N CYS A 52 -4.67 -9.95 1.55
CA CYS A 52 -4.17 -10.50 2.82
C CYS A 52 -3.62 -9.41 3.75
N ALA A 53 -2.96 -8.39 3.19
CA ALA A 53 -2.41 -7.28 3.97
C ALA A 53 -3.51 -6.43 4.61
N LEU A 54 -4.65 -6.28 3.94
CA LEU A 54 -5.80 -5.54 4.46
C LEU A 54 -6.52 -6.28 5.60
N GLY A 55 -6.35 -7.60 5.68
CA GLY A 55 -6.96 -8.44 6.72
C GLY A 55 -8.49 -8.62 6.57
N GLU A 56 -9.03 -9.65 7.19
CA GLU A 56 -10.47 -9.84 7.33
C GLU A 56 -10.97 -9.12 8.59
N GLY A 57 -11.98 -8.24 8.44
CA GLY A 57 -12.71 -7.66 9.58
C GLY A 57 -11.90 -6.72 10.46
N THR A 58 -10.74 -6.24 10.00
CA THR A 58 -9.98 -5.23 10.75
C THR A 58 -10.66 -3.87 10.65
N GLU A 59 -10.49 -3.02 11.67
CA GLU A 59 -10.92 -1.61 11.62
C GLU A 59 -10.38 -0.90 10.37
N LEU A 60 -9.23 -1.37 9.86
CA LEU A 60 -8.64 -0.90 8.63
C LEU A 60 -9.54 -1.18 7.41
N SER A 61 -10.14 -2.39 7.31
CA SER A 61 -11.07 -2.72 6.22
C SER A 61 -12.37 -1.91 6.30
N ALA A 62 -12.87 -1.64 7.51
CA ALA A 62 -14.04 -0.79 7.72
C ALA A 62 -13.75 0.68 7.38
N ARG A 63 -12.57 1.21 7.74
CA ARG A 63 -12.12 2.56 7.37
C ARG A 63 -11.90 2.70 5.86
N VAL A 64 -11.43 1.65 5.21
CA VAL A 64 -11.28 1.58 3.74
C VAL A 64 -12.62 1.75 3.03
N GLN A 65 -13.69 1.16 3.57
CA GLN A 65 -15.04 1.31 3.01
C GLN A 65 -15.65 2.68 3.32
N ALA A 66 -15.32 3.28 4.46
CA ALA A 66 -15.84 4.58 4.87
C ALA A 66 -15.27 5.76 4.04
N ASN A 67 -14.05 5.60 3.50
CA ASN A 67 -13.38 6.62 2.68
C ASN A 67 -13.69 6.50 1.17
N HIS A 68 -14.77 5.82 0.81
CA HIS A 68 -15.30 5.84 -0.56
C HIS A 68 -15.87 7.23 -0.87
N HIS A 69 -15.00 8.16 -1.26
CA HIS A 69 -15.43 9.40 -1.87
C HIS A 69 -15.94 9.11 -3.28
N VAL A 70 -17.26 9.06 -3.42
CA VAL A 70 -17.91 8.95 -4.73
C VAL A 70 -17.86 10.33 -5.38
N TYR A 71 -16.81 10.57 -6.16
CA TYR A 71 -16.67 11.81 -6.95
C TYR A 71 -17.79 11.99 -8.00
N SER A 72 -18.69 11.02 -8.16
CA SER A 72 -19.70 11.03 -9.20
C SER A 72 -21.03 11.71 -8.82
N ASN A 73 -21.28 11.99 -7.55
CA ASN A 73 -22.51 12.68 -7.14
C ASN A 73 -22.25 14.16 -6.84
N GLN A 74 -22.43 14.98 -7.86
CA GLN A 74 -22.36 16.45 -7.74
C GLN A 74 -23.37 17.06 -6.75
N GLU A 75 -24.32 16.28 -6.24
CA GLU A 75 -25.37 16.79 -5.35
C GLU A 75 -24.98 16.90 -3.88
N ASN A 76 -23.80 16.39 -3.46
CA ASN A 76 -23.37 16.42 -2.05
C ASN A 76 -21.91 16.87 -1.88
N ILE A 77 -21.53 17.96 -2.54
CA ILE A 77 -20.18 18.55 -2.40
C ILE A 77 -19.94 19.05 -0.96
N GLU A 78 -20.98 19.43 -0.24
CA GLU A 78 -20.89 19.94 1.15
C GLU A 78 -20.45 18.89 2.16
N GLY A 79 -20.53 17.59 1.83
CA GLY A 79 -20.12 16.48 2.70
C GLY A 79 -18.72 15.92 2.40
N VAL A 80 -18.06 16.37 1.34
CA VAL A 80 -16.74 15.88 0.96
C VAL A 80 -15.68 16.64 1.73
N ARG A 81 -15.07 16.00 2.71
CA ARG A 81 -13.86 16.53 3.35
C ARG A 81 -12.69 16.37 2.40
N PHE A 82 -12.22 17.50 1.89
CA PHE A 82 -10.96 17.57 1.17
C PHE A 82 -9.83 17.72 2.21
N GLU A 83 -8.94 16.75 2.25
CA GLU A 83 -7.71 16.82 3.06
C GLU A 83 -6.50 16.87 2.12
N PRO A 84 -6.21 18.05 1.55
CA PRO A 84 -5.17 18.17 0.53
C PRO A 84 -3.79 17.97 1.15
N GLY A 85 -3.05 17.00 0.61
CA GLY A 85 -1.62 16.86 0.88
C GLY A 85 -0.83 17.91 0.10
N ILE A 86 0.20 18.48 0.72
CA ILE A 86 1.13 19.33 -0.01
C ILE A 86 2.14 18.48 -0.81
N SER A 87 2.60 19.06 -1.92
CA SER A 87 3.49 18.37 -2.86
C SER A 87 4.75 17.78 -2.22
N VAL A 88 5.31 18.44 -1.21
CA VAL A 88 6.53 17.99 -0.52
C VAL A 88 6.27 16.68 0.22
N ASP A 89 5.16 16.56 0.93
CA ASP A 89 4.78 15.39 1.71
C ASP A 89 4.48 14.20 0.79
N ILE A 90 3.73 14.46 -0.28
CA ILE A 90 3.43 13.47 -1.32
C ILE A 90 4.73 12.97 -1.95
N ASN A 91 5.64 13.88 -2.33
CA ASN A 91 6.91 13.52 -2.97
C ASN A 91 7.82 12.73 -2.04
N PHE A 92 7.83 13.01 -0.74
CA PHE A 92 8.62 12.26 0.23
C PHE A 92 8.28 10.76 0.18
N ILE A 93 7.00 10.41 0.26
CA ILE A 93 6.53 9.02 0.22
C ILE A 93 6.70 8.43 -1.18
N THR A 94 6.35 9.18 -2.22
CA THR A 94 6.47 8.76 -3.61
C THR A 94 7.90 8.41 -3.98
N CYS A 95 8.90 9.19 -3.54
CA CYS A 95 10.31 8.92 -3.83
C CYS A 95 10.77 7.57 -3.27
N ILE A 96 10.29 7.15 -2.11
CA ILE A 96 10.57 5.83 -1.55
C ILE A 96 9.95 4.74 -2.43
N GLY A 97 8.68 4.91 -2.82
CA GLY A 97 7.97 4.00 -3.72
C GLY A 97 8.66 3.87 -5.09
N VAL A 98 9.11 4.98 -5.66
CA VAL A 98 9.84 4.98 -6.96
C VAL A 98 11.17 4.24 -6.86
N LYS A 99 11.94 4.45 -5.78
CA LYS A 99 13.19 3.70 -5.57
C LYS A 99 12.92 2.19 -5.46
N LEU A 100 11.88 1.80 -4.74
CA LEU A 100 11.49 0.38 -4.63
C LEU A 100 11.03 -0.18 -5.99
N CYS A 101 10.30 0.62 -6.76
CA CYS A 101 9.90 0.26 -8.13
C CYS A 101 11.12 -0.02 -9.02
N LEU A 102 12.12 0.85 -8.97
CA LEU A 102 13.38 0.65 -9.71
C LEU A 102 14.11 -0.61 -9.27
N ASP A 103 14.10 -0.92 -7.97
CA ASP A 103 14.70 -2.16 -7.46
C ASP A 103 13.96 -3.40 -7.98
N ILE A 104 12.63 -3.37 -7.99
CA ILE A 104 11.81 -4.47 -8.49
C ILE A 104 12.04 -4.69 -10.00
N LEU A 105 12.11 -3.60 -10.77
CA LEU A 105 12.31 -3.68 -12.22
C LEU A 105 13.69 -4.21 -12.61
N ASN A 106 14.70 -3.96 -11.78
CA ASN A 106 16.08 -4.33 -12.09
C ASN A 106 16.60 -5.51 -11.28
N MET A 107 15.77 -6.13 -10.40
CA MET A 107 16.24 -7.15 -9.46
C MET A 107 16.83 -8.42 -10.12
N THR A 108 16.52 -8.65 -11.40
CA THR A 108 17.04 -9.77 -12.17
C THR A 108 18.25 -9.41 -13.04
N GLU A 109 18.61 -8.12 -13.12
CA GLU A 109 19.73 -7.66 -13.93
C GLU A 109 21.07 -8.06 -13.28
N PRO A 110 21.98 -8.65 -14.07
CA PRO A 110 23.29 -9.05 -13.57
C PRO A 110 24.08 -7.85 -13.01
N GLY A 111 24.52 -7.97 -11.76
CA GLY A 111 25.29 -6.92 -11.08
C GLY A 111 24.48 -5.78 -10.48
N TYR A 112 23.16 -5.77 -10.64
CA TYR A 112 22.31 -4.80 -9.96
C TYR A 112 22.30 -5.06 -8.45
N ARG A 113 22.39 -3.99 -7.68
CA ARG A 113 22.30 -4.04 -6.20
C ARG A 113 21.06 -3.26 -5.76
N PRO A 114 20.02 -3.94 -5.27
CA PRO A 114 18.84 -3.26 -4.74
C PRO A 114 19.20 -2.28 -3.63
N ARG A 115 18.53 -1.15 -3.60
CA ARG A 115 18.76 -0.07 -2.63
C ARG A 115 17.84 -0.16 -1.42
N LEU A 116 16.60 -0.60 -1.63
CA LEU A 116 15.56 -0.67 -0.61
C LEU A 116 14.92 -2.06 -0.50
N LEU A 117 14.85 -2.82 -1.60
CA LEU A 117 14.09 -4.07 -1.67
C LEU A 117 14.54 -5.14 -0.67
N ASN A 118 15.80 -5.11 -0.26
CA ASN A 118 16.34 -6.05 0.73
C ASN A 118 16.03 -5.64 2.18
N ASP A 119 15.76 -4.37 2.43
CA ASP A 119 15.60 -3.81 3.76
C ASP A 119 14.13 -3.53 4.10
N LEU A 120 13.35 -3.07 3.12
CA LEU A 120 11.93 -2.82 3.32
C LEU A 120 11.13 -4.12 3.36
N LYS A 121 10.26 -4.23 4.35
CA LYS A 121 9.29 -5.31 4.41
C LYS A 121 8.19 -5.11 3.38
N GLN A 122 7.46 -6.19 3.09
CA GLN A 122 6.38 -6.20 2.11
C GLN A 122 5.34 -5.08 2.32
N TYR A 123 5.04 -4.77 3.57
CA TYR A 123 4.13 -3.68 3.93
C TYR A 123 4.86 -2.71 4.86
N THR A 124 5.14 -1.54 4.34
CA THR A 124 5.95 -0.51 5.01
C THR A 124 5.11 0.75 5.19
N LEU A 125 5.13 1.29 6.40
CA LEU A 125 4.54 2.57 6.72
C LEU A 125 5.61 3.66 6.70
N VAL A 126 5.26 4.82 6.19
CA VAL A 126 6.14 5.99 6.07
C VAL A 126 5.44 7.19 6.69
N CYS A 127 6.14 7.92 7.54
CA CYS A 127 5.63 9.11 8.19
C CYS A 127 6.62 10.28 8.06
N ASN A 128 6.12 11.47 7.79
CA ASN A 128 6.89 12.70 7.74
C ASN A 128 6.55 13.66 8.90
N THR A 129 5.62 13.31 9.76
CA THR A 129 5.32 14.03 11.00
C THR A 129 5.01 13.05 12.13
N SER A 130 5.30 13.46 13.37
CA SER A 130 4.88 12.74 14.57
C SER A 130 3.91 13.55 15.43
N ASP A 131 3.45 14.70 14.93
CA ASP A 131 2.51 15.56 15.65
C ASP A 131 1.08 15.07 15.42
N PRO A 132 0.41 14.53 16.47
CA PRO A 132 -0.96 14.01 16.33
C PRO A 132 -1.99 15.13 16.09
N GLU A 133 -1.71 16.38 16.44
CA GLU A 133 -2.60 17.51 16.13
C GLU A 133 -2.62 17.79 14.63
N ILE A 134 -1.51 17.51 13.94
CA ILE A 134 -1.36 17.69 12.50
C ILE A 134 -1.76 16.42 11.75
N GLY A 135 -1.23 15.27 12.17
CA GLY A 135 -1.34 14.00 11.44
C GLY A 135 -2.50 13.10 11.87
N GLY A 136 -3.26 13.50 12.89
CA GLY A 136 -4.38 12.71 13.41
C GLY A 136 -3.96 11.41 14.11
N GLU A 137 -4.94 10.59 14.47
CA GLU A 137 -4.75 9.33 15.24
C GLU A 137 -3.78 8.34 14.54
N MET A 138 -3.71 8.38 13.21
CA MET A 138 -2.85 7.48 12.45
C MET A 138 -1.35 7.72 12.67
N VAL A 139 -0.98 8.90 13.16
CA VAL A 139 0.42 9.26 13.46
C VAL A 139 0.89 8.71 14.80
N GLU A 140 -0.01 8.27 15.67
CA GLU A 140 0.33 7.70 16.99
C GLU A 140 1.22 6.46 16.91
N ILE A 141 1.21 5.74 15.77
CA ILE A 141 2.09 4.60 15.54
C ILE A 141 3.55 5.00 15.29
N PHE A 142 3.82 6.27 15.06
CA PHE A 142 5.16 6.80 14.81
C PHE A 142 5.65 7.59 16.02
N SER A 143 6.86 7.29 16.46
CA SER A 143 7.47 7.99 17.59
C SER A 143 8.21 9.27 17.18
N TYR A 144 8.64 9.35 15.93
CA TYR A 144 9.46 10.45 15.41
C TYR A 144 9.05 10.78 13.96
N PRO A 145 9.24 12.05 13.53
CA PRO A 145 9.07 12.43 12.14
C PRO A 145 10.10 11.75 11.24
N LEU A 146 9.81 11.65 9.97
CA LEU A 146 10.65 11.02 8.95
C LEU A 146 10.94 9.52 9.23
N GLN A 147 10.09 8.90 10.00
CA GLN A 147 10.22 7.49 10.32
C GLN A 147 9.67 6.62 9.18
N VAL A 148 10.45 5.61 8.82
CA VAL A 148 9.99 4.49 7.99
C VAL A 148 9.91 3.28 8.90
N THR A 149 8.73 2.66 8.97
CA THR A 149 8.54 1.45 9.75
C THR A 149 8.04 0.31 8.90
N THR A 150 8.58 -0.86 9.13
CA THR A 150 8.21 -2.10 8.46
C THR A 150 7.33 -2.98 9.35
N SER A 151 6.54 -2.36 10.19
CA SER A 151 5.91 -2.97 11.35
C SER A 151 4.82 -4.00 11.03
N LEU A 152 4.27 -3.99 9.83
CA LEU A 152 3.17 -4.88 9.53
C LEU A 152 3.67 -6.21 8.96
N LYS A 153 3.60 -7.25 9.80
CA LYS A 153 3.77 -8.62 9.34
C LYS A 153 2.50 -9.05 8.63
N VAL A 154 2.58 -9.17 7.32
CA VAL A 154 1.48 -9.68 6.52
C VAL A 154 1.43 -11.20 6.64
N GLY A 155 0.29 -11.71 7.13
CA GLY A 155 -0.01 -13.13 7.13
C GLY A 155 -0.92 -13.50 5.96
N PHE A 156 -0.95 -14.78 5.57
CA PHE A 156 -1.93 -15.27 4.63
C PHE A 156 -3.32 -15.35 5.28
N HIS A 157 -4.37 -15.12 4.51
CA HIS A 157 -5.73 -15.47 4.92
C HIS A 157 -5.81 -16.96 5.30
N SER A 158 -6.57 -17.26 6.34
CA SER A 158 -6.72 -18.64 6.86
C SER A 158 -7.49 -19.56 5.90
N GLU A 159 -8.43 -19.00 5.13
CA GLU A 159 -9.29 -19.75 4.21
C GLU A 159 -9.19 -19.24 2.77
N LYS A 160 -10.29 -18.87 2.15
CA LYS A 160 -10.30 -18.40 0.75
C LYS A 160 -9.85 -16.94 0.66
N CYS A 161 -8.63 -16.71 0.23
CA CYS A 161 -8.14 -15.36 -0.01
C CYS A 161 -8.89 -14.68 -1.17
N PRO A 162 -9.49 -13.49 -0.97
CA PRO A 162 -10.14 -12.74 -2.05
C PRO A 162 -9.20 -12.40 -3.22
N GLY A 163 -7.90 -12.24 -2.92
CA GLY A 163 -6.85 -12.00 -3.90
C GLY A 163 -6.36 -13.24 -4.63
N GLN A 164 -6.81 -14.42 -4.22
CA GLN A 164 -6.46 -15.70 -4.84
C GLN A 164 -4.95 -16.04 -4.84
N CYS A 165 -4.19 -15.54 -3.87
CA CYS A 165 -2.73 -15.70 -3.81
C CYS A 165 -2.27 -17.11 -3.40
N ARG A 166 -3.18 -18.02 -3.11
CA ARG A 166 -2.91 -19.42 -2.72
C ARG A 166 -3.53 -20.44 -3.66
N TYR A 167 -4.00 -20.04 -4.82
CA TYR A 167 -4.38 -21.06 -5.78
C TYR A 167 -3.12 -21.80 -6.22
N GLU A 168 -2.97 -23.03 -5.75
CA GLU A 168 -2.22 -24.02 -6.48
C GLU A 168 -2.84 -24.07 -7.87
N ILE A 169 -2.04 -23.80 -8.88
CA ILE A 169 -2.41 -24.08 -10.26
C ILE A 169 -2.52 -25.59 -10.27
N GLU A 170 -3.74 -26.12 -10.12
CA GLU A 170 -3.99 -27.52 -10.46
C GLU A 170 -3.65 -27.63 -11.95
N ASP A 171 -2.53 -28.29 -12.22
CA ASP A 171 -2.09 -28.61 -13.56
C ASP A 171 -3.22 -29.38 -14.27
N HIS A 172 -3.82 -28.70 -15.23
CA HIS A 172 -4.75 -29.30 -16.19
C HIS A 172 -4.03 -29.68 -17.47
#